data_cf574fb6698420c6fab9ad50ceadf0f2
#
_entry.id   cf574fb6698420c6fab9ad50ceadf0f2
#
_cell.length_a   1.000
_cell.length_b   1.000
_cell.length_c   1.000
_cell.angle_alpha   90.00
_cell.angle_beta   90.00
_cell.angle_gamma   90.00
#
_symmetry.space_group_name_H-M   'P 1'
#
loop_
_entity.id
_entity.type
_entity.pdbx_description
1 polymer ?
#
loop_
_entity_poly.entity_id
_entity_poly.type
_entity_poly.pdbx_seq_one_letter_code
_entity_poly.pdbx_strand_id
1 'polypeptide(L)'
;LYVCINCNYHFRMSAENRIKMFFEDGDYNEIIPDKISDDPLKFTDKKKYKDRLKEYRKKTNRDDAFILIKGKIKDKEIISGLMNFEFMGGSMGRAVGGAIVKGAKIAIENKLPYVIVTSSGGARMQEGIVSLMQMPRTIAAVDLLNENNIPYIVVLTEPTTGGVTASFAMLGLSLIHISEPTRPNN
;
A
#
# COMPACT_ATOMS: atom_id res chain seq x y z
N LEU A 1 -14.64 -14.28 -9.06
CA LEU A 1 -13.60 -13.82 -9.98
C LEU A 1 -13.94 -12.39 -10.39
N TYR A 2 -12.97 -11.45 -10.25
CA TYR A 2 -13.14 -10.04 -10.67
C TYR A 2 -12.85 -9.88 -12.17
N VAL A 3 -13.41 -10.78 -12.98
CA VAL A 3 -13.22 -10.80 -14.44
C VAL A 3 -14.61 -10.87 -15.10
N CYS A 4 -14.83 -10.02 -16.09
CA CYS A 4 -16.06 -10.06 -16.88
C CYS A 4 -16.09 -11.31 -17.75
N ILE A 5 -17.14 -12.11 -17.65
CA ILE A 5 -17.29 -13.36 -18.42
C ILE A 5 -17.47 -13.12 -19.93
N ASN A 6 -17.89 -11.91 -20.32
CA ASN A 6 -18.18 -11.60 -21.72
C ASN A 6 -16.95 -11.02 -22.48
N CYS A 7 -16.14 -10.20 -21.81
CA CYS A 7 -15.03 -9.47 -22.47
C CYS A 7 -13.69 -9.62 -21.77
N ASN A 8 -13.60 -10.47 -20.73
CA ASN A 8 -12.42 -10.69 -19.93
C ASN A 8 -11.84 -9.42 -19.25
N TYR A 9 -12.64 -8.36 -19.12
CA TYR A 9 -12.22 -7.16 -18.39
C TYR A 9 -12.00 -7.50 -16.91
N HIS A 10 -10.87 -7.09 -16.37
CA HIS A 10 -10.53 -7.27 -14.96
C HIS A 10 -11.02 -6.06 -14.14
N PHE A 11 -11.96 -6.30 -13.23
CA PHE A 11 -12.42 -5.29 -12.30
C PHE A 11 -11.42 -5.05 -11.18
N ARG A 12 -11.40 -3.84 -10.66
CA ARG A 12 -10.57 -3.53 -9.48
C ARG A 12 -11.00 -4.34 -8.28
N MET A 13 -10.03 -4.92 -7.60
CA MET A 13 -10.24 -5.67 -6.37
C MET A 13 -9.99 -4.75 -5.17
N SER A 14 -10.90 -4.74 -4.19
CA SER A 14 -10.71 -4.02 -2.94
C SER A 14 -9.56 -4.60 -2.10
N ALA A 15 -9.01 -3.80 -1.19
CA ALA A 15 -7.95 -4.27 -0.29
C ALA A 15 -8.43 -5.44 0.59
N GLU A 16 -9.67 -5.40 1.06
CA GLU A 16 -10.28 -6.47 1.87
C GLU A 16 -10.38 -7.79 1.11
N ASN A 17 -10.75 -7.74 -0.15
CA ASN A 17 -10.83 -8.95 -0.98
C ASN A 17 -9.44 -9.52 -1.30
N ARG A 18 -8.43 -8.65 -1.43
CA ARG A 18 -7.03 -9.08 -1.57
C ARG A 18 -6.53 -9.75 -0.30
N ILE A 19 -6.86 -9.21 0.88
CA ILE A 19 -6.53 -9.84 2.15
C ILE A 19 -7.12 -11.25 2.23
N LYS A 20 -8.41 -11.40 1.92
CA LYS A 20 -9.07 -12.71 1.89
C LYS A 20 -8.42 -13.68 0.90
N MET A 21 -7.95 -13.18 -0.24
CA MET A 21 -7.29 -14.01 -1.25
C MET A 21 -5.88 -14.46 -0.82
N PHE A 22 -5.13 -13.56 -0.14
CA PHE A 22 -3.77 -13.88 0.34
C PHE A 22 -3.78 -14.75 1.61
N PHE A 23 -4.78 -14.55 2.47
CA PHE A 23 -4.91 -15.20 3.78
C PHE A 23 -6.25 -15.95 3.85
N GLU A 24 -6.39 -16.97 2.99
CA GLU A 24 -7.65 -17.71 2.78
C GLU A 24 -8.23 -18.29 4.07
N ASP A 25 -7.37 -18.77 4.95
CA ASP A 25 -7.77 -19.39 6.23
C ASP A 25 -8.04 -18.35 7.34
N GLY A 26 -7.93 -17.05 7.04
CA GLY A 26 -8.06 -15.99 8.03
C GLY A 26 -6.92 -15.94 9.07
N ASP A 27 -5.81 -16.63 8.82
CA ASP A 27 -4.64 -16.66 9.70
C ASP A 27 -3.76 -15.41 9.52
N TYR A 28 -4.30 -14.27 9.97
CA TYR A 28 -3.59 -13.01 9.95
C TYR A 28 -4.00 -12.09 11.11
N ASN A 29 -3.10 -11.19 11.46
CA ASN A 29 -3.33 -10.11 12.42
C ASN A 29 -2.97 -8.77 11.79
N GLU A 30 -3.87 -7.80 11.87
CA GLU A 30 -3.58 -6.43 11.45
C GLU A 30 -2.65 -5.77 12.48
N ILE A 31 -1.62 -5.11 11.97
CA ILE A 31 -0.69 -4.33 12.78
C ILE A 31 -1.12 -2.87 12.71
N ILE A 32 -1.44 -2.29 13.84
CA ILE A 32 -1.85 -0.88 13.92
C ILE A 32 -0.61 0.01 13.72
N PRO A 33 -0.55 0.85 12.67
CA PRO A 33 0.51 1.83 12.50
C PRO A 33 0.54 2.87 13.61
N ASP A 34 1.68 3.55 13.76
CA ASP A 34 1.80 4.61 14.75
C ASP A 34 0.89 5.78 14.38
N LYS A 35 0.19 6.31 15.37
CA LYS A 35 -0.65 7.49 15.18
C LYS A 35 0.22 8.70 14.86
N ILE A 36 -0.11 9.39 13.81
CA ILE A 36 0.51 10.65 13.42
C ILE A 36 -0.54 11.76 13.41
N SER A 37 -0.07 13.00 13.50
CA SER A 37 -0.98 14.15 13.40
C SER A 37 -1.60 14.20 12.00
N ASP A 38 -2.91 14.37 11.94
CA ASP A 38 -3.63 14.69 10.72
C ASP A 38 -3.21 16.09 10.22
N ASP A 39 -3.19 16.30 8.91
CA ASP A 39 -3.07 17.61 8.28
C ASP A 39 -1.91 18.49 8.81
N PRO A 40 -0.65 18.11 8.53
CA PRO A 40 0.52 18.83 9.02
C PRO A 40 0.65 20.25 8.44
N LEU A 41 0.04 20.51 7.28
CA LEU A 41 0.13 21.78 6.56
C LEU A 41 -1.12 22.64 6.68
N LYS A 42 -2.17 22.17 7.38
CA LYS A 42 -3.48 22.81 7.45
C LYS A 42 -4.04 23.11 6.05
N PHE A 43 -3.89 22.13 5.15
CA PHE A 43 -4.25 22.27 3.75
C PHE A 43 -5.76 22.46 3.57
N THR A 44 -6.12 23.41 2.73
CA THR A 44 -7.50 23.68 2.35
C THR A 44 -7.56 24.04 0.86
N ASP A 45 -8.36 23.33 0.11
CA ASP A 45 -8.82 23.70 -1.23
C ASP A 45 -10.33 24.02 -1.18
N LYS A 46 -11.15 23.31 -1.95
CA LYS A 46 -12.62 23.38 -1.83
C LYS A 46 -13.13 22.84 -0.48
N LYS A 47 -12.30 22.06 0.23
CA LYS A 47 -12.61 21.42 1.51
C LYS A 47 -11.33 21.24 2.33
N LYS A 48 -11.42 21.40 3.65
CA LYS A 48 -10.28 21.14 4.56
C LYS A 48 -9.82 19.69 4.46
N TYR A 49 -8.51 19.45 4.38
CA TYR A 49 -7.96 18.10 4.30
C TYR A 49 -8.39 17.22 5.47
N LYS A 50 -8.43 17.79 6.69
CA LYS A 50 -8.92 17.09 7.89
C LYS A 50 -10.35 16.56 7.73
N ASP A 51 -11.22 17.29 7.04
CA ASP A 51 -12.61 16.86 6.81
C ASP A 51 -12.67 15.76 5.75
N ARG A 52 -11.80 15.83 4.73
CA ARG A 52 -11.65 14.72 3.76
C ARG A 52 -11.19 13.43 4.45
N LEU A 53 -10.18 13.51 5.33
CA LEU A 53 -9.72 12.34 6.08
C LEU A 53 -10.86 11.70 6.88
N LYS A 54 -11.67 12.49 7.58
CA LYS A 54 -12.84 11.99 8.30
C LYS A 54 -13.84 11.26 7.39
N GLU A 55 -14.13 11.83 6.23
CA GLU A 55 -15.04 11.20 5.25
C GLU A 55 -14.50 9.87 4.74
N TYR A 56 -13.23 9.85 4.32
CA TYR A 56 -12.64 8.61 3.81
C TYR A 56 -12.52 7.55 4.89
N ARG A 57 -12.18 7.92 6.14
CA ARG A 57 -12.20 7.01 7.29
C ARG A 57 -13.57 6.39 7.50
N LYS A 58 -14.62 7.21 7.46
CA LYS A 58 -16.00 6.74 7.57
C LYS A 58 -16.42 5.85 6.40
N LYS A 59 -16.02 6.22 5.18
CA LYS A 59 -16.38 5.49 3.96
C LYS A 59 -15.70 4.11 3.88
N THR A 60 -14.42 4.05 4.24
CA THR A 60 -13.60 2.83 4.07
C THR A 60 -13.47 2.02 5.34
N ASN A 61 -13.91 2.54 6.48
CA ASN A 61 -13.66 1.97 7.82
C ASN A 61 -12.16 1.69 8.06
N ARG A 62 -11.28 2.57 7.54
CA ARG A 62 -9.81 2.46 7.64
C ARG A 62 -9.23 3.81 8.05
N ASP A 63 -8.15 3.79 8.81
CA ASP A 63 -7.49 5.02 9.29
C ASP A 63 -6.76 5.75 8.17
N ASP A 64 -6.16 5.01 7.22
CA ASP A 64 -5.46 5.56 6.05
C ASP A 64 -5.39 4.53 4.91
N ALA A 65 -4.67 4.86 3.83
CA ALA A 65 -4.59 4.10 2.59
C ALA A 65 -3.67 2.87 2.63
N PHE A 66 -3.19 2.44 3.81
CA PHE A 66 -2.28 1.30 3.93
C PHE A 66 -2.68 0.39 5.09
N ILE A 67 -2.79 -0.89 4.81
CA ILE A 67 -3.11 -1.92 5.79
C ILE A 67 -1.87 -2.77 5.98
N LEU A 68 -1.37 -2.83 7.21
CA LEU A 68 -0.20 -3.62 7.58
C LEU A 68 -0.64 -4.88 8.31
N ILE A 69 -0.14 -6.03 7.87
CA ILE A 69 -0.57 -7.35 8.33
C ILE A 69 0.64 -8.21 8.62
N LYS A 70 0.56 -9.01 9.69
CA LYS A 70 1.36 -10.22 9.88
C LYS A 70 0.45 -11.41 9.71
N GLY A 71 0.81 -12.35 8.85
CA GLY A 71 -0.02 -13.53 8.58
C GLY A 71 0.76 -14.63 7.89
N LYS A 72 0.08 -15.72 7.56
CA LYS A 72 0.66 -16.85 6.86
C LYS A 72 0.08 -17.00 5.45
N ILE A 73 0.95 -17.24 4.49
CA ILE A 73 0.58 -17.73 3.16
C ILE A 73 1.05 -19.17 3.07
N LYS A 74 0.10 -20.10 3.05
CA LYS A 74 0.36 -21.52 3.30
C LYS A 74 1.10 -21.67 4.63
N ASP A 75 2.29 -22.28 4.65
CA ASP A 75 3.07 -22.54 5.87
C ASP A 75 4.10 -21.42 6.19
N LYS A 76 4.15 -20.33 5.42
CA LYS A 76 5.17 -19.30 5.59
C LYS A 76 4.60 -18.02 6.20
N GLU A 77 5.15 -17.64 7.34
CA GLU A 77 4.87 -16.32 7.93
C GLU A 77 5.46 -15.19 7.07
N ILE A 78 4.70 -14.12 6.92
CA ILE A 78 5.13 -12.93 6.19
C ILE A 78 4.64 -11.66 6.90
N ILE A 79 5.32 -10.56 6.64
CA ILE A 79 4.76 -9.22 6.84
C ILE A 79 4.23 -8.76 5.50
N SER A 80 3.00 -8.27 5.48
CA SER A 80 2.36 -7.78 4.24
C SER A 80 1.81 -6.38 4.42
N GLY A 81 2.02 -5.55 3.40
CA GLY A 81 1.44 -4.23 3.29
C GLY A 81 0.51 -4.16 2.08
N LEU A 82 -0.74 -3.76 2.27
CA LEU A 82 -1.69 -3.63 1.17
C LEU A 82 -2.17 -2.18 1.05
N MET A 83 -2.00 -1.60 -0.12
CA MET A 83 -2.53 -0.27 -0.41
C MET A 83 -4.02 -0.35 -0.72
N ASN A 84 -4.79 0.54 -0.08
CA ASN A 84 -6.23 0.67 -0.29
C ASN A 84 -6.53 1.85 -1.21
N PHE A 85 -6.83 1.58 -2.48
CA PHE A 85 -7.15 2.60 -3.46
C PHE A 85 -8.44 3.37 -3.13
N GLU A 86 -9.37 2.77 -2.41
CA GLU A 86 -10.62 3.42 -2.02
C GLU A 86 -10.40 4.58 -1.04
N PHE A 87 -9.28 4.57 -0.31
CA PHE A 87 -8.89 5.67 0.56
C PHE A 87 -8.06 6.69 -0.22
N MET A 88 -8.67 7.79 -0.63
CA MET A 88 -8.02 8.91 -1.35
C MET A 88 -7.15 8.47 -2.54
N GLY A 89 -7.61 7.50 -3.33
CA GLY A 89 -6.86 6.96 -4.47
C GLY A 89 -5.59 6.20 -4.08
N GLY A 90 -5.52 5.63 -2.89
CA GLY A 90 -4.33 4.94 -2.39
C GLY A 90 -3.12 5.85 -2.24
N SER A 91 -3.30 7.17 -2.16
CA SER A 91 -2.19 8.13 -2.19
C SER A 91 -1.28 8.02 -0.97
N MET A 92 0.03 8.09 -1.23
CA MET A 92 1.06 8.01 -0.19
C MET A 92 1.21 9.35 0.54
N GLY A 93 0.75 9.39 1.79
CA GLY A 93 1.03 10.45 2.75
C GLY A 93 1.93 9.94 3.86
N ARG A 94 2.08 10.74 4.93
CA ARG A 94 2.91 10.42 6.11
C ARG A 94 2.50 9.10 6.78
N ALA A 95 1.18 8.85 6.87
CA ALA A 95 0.66 7.62 7.47
C ALA A 95 1.10 6.39 6.68
N VAL A 96 0.95 6.41 5.36
CA VAL A 96 1.38 5.33 4.47
C VAL A 96 2.89 5.12 4.57
N GLY A 97 3.70 6.18 4.43
CA GLY A 97 5.15 6.08 4.54
C GLY A 97 5.60 5.54 5.91
N GLY A 98 4.95 6.01 7.00
CA GLY A 98 5.20 5.51 8.35
C GLY A 98 4.86 4.02 8.51
N ALA A 99 3.74 3.58 7.95
CA ALA A 99 3.33 2.18 7.99
C ALA A 99 4.29 1.27 7.21
N ILE A 100 4.78 1.71 6.03
CA ILE A 100 5.78 0.97 5.26
C ILE A 100 7.06 0.79 6.05
N VAL A 101 7.58 1.87 6.67
CA VAL A 101 8.78 1.82 7.51
C VAL A 101 8.59 0.91 8.71
N LYS A 102 7.42 0.97 9.36
CA LYS A 102 7.09 0.08 10.49
C LYS A 102 7.06 -1.38 10.05
N GLY A 103 6.45 -1.68 8.92
CA GLY A 103 6.43 -3.03 8.35
C GLY A 103 7.82 -3.57 8.06
N ALA A 104 8.71 -2.74 7.49
CA ALA A 104 10.10 -3.11 7.23
C ALA A 104 10.86 -3.43 8.53
N LYS A 105 10.70 -2.61 9.58
CA LYS A 105 11.32 -2.88 10.89
C LYS A 105 10.85 -4.19 11.48
N ILE A 106 9.55 -4.45 11.48
CA ILE A 106 8.98 -5.69 12.01
C ILE A 106 9.47 -6.90 11.19
N ALA A 107 9.57 -6.76 9.87
CA ALA A 107 10.10 -7.80 8.99
C ALA A 107 11.56 -8.15 9.35
N ILE A 108 12.40 -7.14 9.58
CA ILE A 108 13.80 -7.31 10.00
C ILE A 108 13.88 -7.99 11.38
N GLU A 109 13.16 -7.48 12.37
CA GLU A 109 13.14 -8.00 13.74
C GLU A 109 12.71 -9.47 13.81
N ASN A 110 11.73 -9.85 12.99
CA ASN A 110 11.21 -11.23 12.97
C ASN A 110 11.88 -12.11 11.90
N LYS A 111 12.79 -11.58 11.08
CA LYS A 111 13.41 -12.26 9.93
C LYS A 111 12.38 -12.85 8.96
N LEU A 112 11.33 -12.09 8.67
CA LEU A 112 10.23 -12.49 7.80
C LEU A 112 10.28 -11.73 6.48
N PRO A 113 9.87 -12.35 5.35
CA PRO A 113 9.72 -11.65 4.09
C PRO A 113 8.73 -10.48 4.22
N TYR A 114 9.00 -9.38 3.51
CA TYR A 114 8.09 -8.25 3.42
C TYR A 114 7.46 -8.17 2.02
N VAL A 115 6.15 -8.30 1.96
CA VAL A 115 5.38 -8.30 0.70
C VAL A 115 4.49 -7.07 0.66
N ILE A 116 4.62 -6.22 -0.35
CA ILE A 116 3.74 -5.07 -0.54
C ILE A 116 2.89 -5.24 -1.80
N VAL A 117 1.58 -5.06 -1.66
CA VAL A 117 0.65 -4.97 -2.79
C VAL A 117 0.32 -3.51 -3.01
N THR A 118 0.76 -2.96 -4.13
CA THR A 118 0.57 -1.54 -4.45
C THR A 118 -0.74 -1.31 -5.19
N SER A 119 -1.40 -0.20 -4.88
CA SER A 119 -2.54 0.33 -5.62
C SER A 119 -2.67 1.82 -5.28
N SER A 120 -2.12 2.71 -6.15
CA SER A 120 -1.95 4.11 -5.79
C SER A 120 -1.88 5.05 -6.98
N GLY A 121 -2.49 6.22 -6.83
CA GLY A 121 -2.32 7.36 -7.72
C GLY A 121 -1.03 8.16 -7.47
N GLY A 122 -0.20 7.81 -6.47
CA GLY A 122 1.07 8.47 -6.18
C GLY A 122 1.13 9.22 -4.85
N ALA A 123 1.94 10.29 -4.76
CA ALA A 123 2.09 11.10 -3.55
C ALA A 123 0.82 11.91 -3.23
N ARG A 124 0.49 12.04 -1.95
CA ARG A 124 -0.72 12.73 -1.48
C ARG A 124 -0.56 14.25 -1.59
N MET A 125 -1.29 14.86 -2.51
CA MET A 125 -1.22 16.28 -2.81
C MET A 125 -1.48 17.17 -1.56
N GLN A 126 -2.43 16.79 -0.72
CA GLN A 126 -2.84 17.56 0.46
C GLN A 126 -1.74 17.65 1.53
N GLU A 127 -0.76 16.78 1.47
CA GLU A 127 0.41 16.81 2.36
C GLU A 127 1.64 17.45 1.70
N GLY A 128 1.53 17.95 0.48
CA GLY A 128 2.56 18.72 -0.23
C GLY A 128 3.94 18.06 -0.18
N ILE A 129 4.96 18.85 0.16
CA ILE A 129 6.35 18.39 0.26
C ILE A 129 6.53 17.23 1.26
N VAL A 130 5.69 17.16 2.30
CA VAL A 130 5.78 16.12 3.33
C VAL A 130 5.45 14.75 2.75
N SER A 131 4.50 14.67 1.80
CA SER A 131 4.22 13.43 1.08
C SER A 131 5.37 13.03 0.15
N LEU A 132 6.02 13.99 -0.51
CA LEU A 132 7.19 13.72 -1.35
C LEU A 132 8.37 13.18 -0.53
N MET A 133 8.55 13.69 0.70
CA MET A 133 9.58 13.19 1.62
C MET A 133 9.36 11.75 2.10
N GLN A 134 8.18 11.17 1.85
CA GLN A 134 7.99 9.74 2.10
C GLN A 134 8.71 8.87 1.06
N MET A 135 8.99 9.37 -0.13
CA MET A 135 9.73 8.62 -1.15
C MET A 135 11.13 8.23 -0.65
N PRO A 136 12.04 9.15 -0.31
CA PRO A 136 13.36 8.78 0.21
C PRO A 136 13.27 7.98 1.52
N ARG A 137 12.27 8.27 2.37
CA ARG A 137 12.07 7.55 3.63
C ARG A 137 11.71 6.08 3.41
N THR A 138 10.87 5.77 2.44
CA THR A 138 10.49 4.39 2.10
C THR A 138 11.62 3.68 1.34
N ILE A 139 12.38 4.38 0.50
CA ILE A 139 13.60 3.84 -0.13
C ILE A 139 14.59 3.39 0.93
N ALA A 140 14.91 4.24 1.90
CA ALA A 140 15.81 3.89 3.00
C ALA A 140 15.33 2.66 3.81
N ALA A 141 14.00 2.49 3.95
CA ALA A 141 13.46 1.29 4.60
C ALA A 141 13.67 0.02 3.77
N VAL A 142 13.59 0.11 2.44
CA VAL A 142 13.90 -1.00 1.54
C VAL A 142 15.39 -1.33 1.55
N ASP A 143 16.27 -0.32 1.58
CA ASP A 143 17.71 -0.54 1.70
C ASP A 143 18.06 -1.29 2.99
N LEU A 144 17.43 -0.93 4.11
CA LEU A 144 17.60 -1.65 5.38
C LEU A 144 17.12 -3.12 5.29
N LEU A 145 16.05 -3.43 4.54
CA LEU A 145 15.65 -4.82 4.30
C LEU A 145 16.73 -5.57 3.53
N ASN A 146 17.30 -4.96 2.50
CA ASN A 146 18.37 -5.56 1.70
C ASN A 146 19.64 -5.80 2.52
N GLU A 147 20.08 -4.83 3.33
CA GLU A 147 21.23 -4.95 4.23
C GLU A 147 21.06 -6.11 5.24
N ASN A 148 19.83 -6.36 5.66
CA ASN A 148 19.51 -7.45 6.59
C ASN A 148 19.12 -8.77 5.89
N ASN A 149 19.28 -8.86 4.57
CA ASN A 149 18.93 -10.03 3.74
C ASN A 149 17.46 -10.47 3.90
N ILE A 150 16.56 -9.52 4.10
CA ILE A 150 15.13 -9.77 4.15
C ILE A 150 14.52 -9.68 2.75
N PRO A 151 13.88 -10.74 2.24
CA PRO A 151 13.24 -10.70 0.94
C PRO A 151 12.15 -9.62 0.88
N TYR A 152 12.27 -8.70 -0.07
CA TYR A 152 11.28 -7.67 -0.34
C TYR A 152 10.61 -7.93 -1.68
N ILE A 153 9.31 -8.20 -1.66
CA ILE A 153 8.50 -8.57 -2.83
C ILE A 153 7.43 -7.52 -3.05
N VAL A 154 7.27 -7.07 -4.27
CA VAL A 154 6.21 -6.12 -4.63
C VAL A 154 5.27 -6.72 -5.66
N VAL A 155 4.00 -6.69 -5.36
CA VAL A 155 2.91 -7.02 -6.28
C VAL A 155 2.35 -5.71 -6.83
N LEU A 156 2.69 -5.40 -8.07
CA LEU A 156 2.21 -4.20 -8.75
C LEU A 156 0.78 -4.42 -9.25
N THR A 157 -0.14 -3.59 -8.81
CA THR A 157 -1.52 -3.60 -9.33
C THR A 157 -1.89 -2.25 -9.91
N GLU A 158 -2.91 -2.20 -10.73
CA GLU A 158 -3.40 -0.98 -11.34
C GLU A 158 -4.40 -0.23 -10.43
N PRO A 159 -4.20 1.10 -10.31
CA PRO A 159 -3.04 1.85 -10.76
C PRO A 159 -1.89 1.80 -9.75
N THR A 160 -0.64 1.83 -10.23
CA THR A 160 0.53 2.12 -9.41
C THR A 160 1.34 3.18 -10.15
N THR A 161 1.28 4.44 -9.69
CA THR A 161 1.78 5.58 -10.44
C THR A 161 2.54 6.59 -9.56
N GLY A 162 3.19 7.55 -10.22
CA GLY A 162 3.80 8.72 -9.60
C GLY A 162 4.84 8.38 -8.53
N GLY A 163 4.75 9.05 -7.38
CA GLY A 163 5.73 8.91 -6.29
C GLY A 163 5.82 7.50 -5.69
N VAL A 164 4.78 6.69 -5.79
CA VAL A 164 4.80 5.29 -5.34
C VAL A 164 5.66 4.44 -6.28
N THR A 165 5.44 4.56 -7.59
CA THR A 165 6.29 3.88 -8.59
C THR A 165 7.74 4.35 -8.51
N ALA A 166 7.96 5.69 -8.39
CA ALA A 166 9.29 6.27 -8.33
C ALA A 166 10.01 6.08 -6.98
N SER A 167 9.49 5.22 -6.10
CA SER A 167 10.09 4.92 -4.80
C SER A 167 10.04 3.41 -4.51
N PHE A 168 9.46 3.01 -3.40
CA PHE A 168 9.49 1.65 -2.88
C PHE A 168 8.90 0.59 -3.83
N ALA A 169 7.94 0.96 -4.71
CA ALA A 169 7.25 -0.03 -5.53
C ALA A 169 8.16 -0.69 -6.58
N MET A 170 9.15 0.02 -7.10
CA MET A 170 10.08 -0.50 -8.12
C MET A 170 11.38 -1.07 -7.55
N LEU A 171 11.52 -1.13 -6.23
CA LEU A 171 12.74 -1.62 -5.56
C LEU A 171 12.63 -3.05 -5.05
N GLY A 172 11.57 -3.78 -5.41
CA GLY A 172 11.40 -5.17 -5.01
C GLY A 172 12.49 -6.08 -5.60
N LEU A 173 13.01 -7.00 -4.79
CA LEU A 173 13.87 -8.10 -5.27
C LEU A 173 13.13 -8.94 -6.32
N SER A 174 11.81 -9.09 -6.15
CA SER A 174 10.91 -9.68 -7.12
C SER A 174 9.73 -8.75 -7.34
N LEU A 175 9.49 -8.41 -8.60
CA LEU A 175 8.35 -7.62 -9.03
C LEU A 175 7.34 -8.56 -9.71
N ILE A 176 6.17 -8.68 -9.12
CA ILE A 176 5.04 -9.41 -9.71
C ILE A 176 4.10 -8.35 -10.28
N HIS A 177 4.00 -8.27 -11.59
CA HIS A 177 3.11 -7.36 -12.29
C HIS A 177 1.79 -8.07 -12.61
N ILE A 178 0.71 -7.60 -12.00
CA ILE A 178 -0.64 -8.00 -12.36
C ILE A 178 -1.18 -6.88 -13.26
N SER A 179 -0.93 -7.01 -14.58
CA SER A 179 -1.50 -6.08 -15.56
C SER A 179 -2.95 -6.43 -15.85
N GLU A 180 -3.78 -5.40 -16.02
CA GLU A 180 -5.00 -5.57 -16.77
C GLU A 180 -4.66 -5.95 -18.23
N PRO A 181 -5.45 -6.81 -18.89
CA PRO A 181 -5.24 -7.05 -20.30
C PRO A 181 -5.29 -5.70 -21.05
N THR A 182 -4.28 -5.45 -21.85
CA THR A 182 -4.25 -4.29 -22.74
C THR A 182 -5.58 -4.23 -23.48
N ARG A 183 -6.20 -3.03 -23.50
CA ARG A 183 -7.38 -2.81 -24.34
C ARG A 183 -7.05 -3.29 -25.75
N PRO A 184 -7.91 -4.08 -26.39
CA PRO A 184 -7.76 -4.33 -27.80
C PRO A 184 -7.68 -2.97 -28.50
N ASN A 185 -6.62 -2.76 -29.26
CA ASN A 185 -6.54 -1.59 -30.14
C ASN A 185 -7.67 -1.74 -31.16
N ASN A 186 -8.72 -0.92 -31.01
CA ASN A 186 -9.70 -0.73 -32.07
C ASN A 186 -9.10 0.12 -33.17
#